data_d15d1f2fa8b2d3b9ab325939743fda27
#
_entry.id   d15d1f2fa8b2d3b9ab325939743fda27
#
_cell.length_a   1.000
_cell.length_b   1.000
_cell.length_c   1.000
_cell.angle_alpha   90.00
_cell.angle_beta   90.00
_cell.angle_gamma   90.00
#
_symmetry.space_group_name_H-M   'P 1'
#
loop_
_entity.id
_entity.type
_entity.pdbx_description
1 polymer ?
#
loop_
_entity_poly.entity_id
_entity_poly.type
_entity_poly.pdbx_seq_one_letter_code
_entity_poly.pdbx_strand_id
1 'polypeptide(L)'
;MKVQPLLPLVLITLVATPALASFSSKPETPPPSSTSSSSPEASAQKTPRQEAEAWYNDAYGDVAKAKELLAAESPDKKKADKMFKRAIDRADEALKLDKAYYEALNLQGFSWRKLGNYKKSLEAYAACIKINPDYAPAREYYGQALLESGDREGAEAQLAYLKQLKADDLAKQLEDAIAAAPAADAAKASKGKKAKDGATSGGGQ
;
A
#
# COMPACT_ATOMS: atom_id res chain seq x y z
N MET A 1 -29.03 27.02 -26.60
CA MET A 1 -28.66 28.06 -25.61
C MET A 1 -27.67 27.45 -24.66
N LYS A 2 -26.38 27.86 -24.74
CA LYS A 2 -25.29 27.42 -23.89
C LYS A 2 -25.16 28.42 -22.75
N VAL A 3 -25.27 27.96 -21.51
CA VAL A 3 -25.01 28.78 -20.32
C VAL A 3 -23.75 28.22 -19.65
N GLN A 4 -22.65 28.99 -19.67
CA GLN A 4 -21.45 28.74 -18.91
C GLN A 4 -21.59 29.39 -17.53
N PRO A 5 -21.18 28.73 -16.43
CA PRO A 5 -21.00 29.41 -15.16
C PRO A 5 -19.59 30.01 -15.04
N LEU A 6 -19.60 31.31 -14.67
CA LEU A 6 -18.44 32.13 -14.34
C LEU A 6 -17.72 31.62 -13.08
N LEU A 7 -16.39 31.47 -13.16
CA LEU A 7 -15.50 31.30 -12.03
C LEU A 7 -15.26 32.64 -11.31
N PRO A 8 -15.27 32.69 -9.97
CA PRO A 8 -14.81 33.89 -9.26
C PRO A 8 -13.27 33.87 -9.11
N LEU A 9 -12.71 34.97 -9.59
CA LEU A 9 -11.29 35.33 -9.45
C LEU A 9 -11.03 35.75 -7.99
N VAL A 10 -10.26 34.97 -7.24
CA VAL A 10 -9.80 35.34 -5.89
C VAL A 10 -8.51 36.15 -6.01
N LEU A 11 -8.62 37.43 -5.69
CA LEU A 11 -7.52 38.40 -5.65
C LEU A 11 -6.78 38.24 -4.32
N ILE A 12 -5.55 37.74 -4.33
CA ILE A 12 -4.68 37.70 -3.15
C ILE A 12 -3.90 38.99 -3.10
N THR A 13 -4.22 39.88 -2.15
CA THR A 13 -3.47 41.10 -1.86
C THR A 13 -2.27 40.78 -0.99
N LEU A 14 -1.08 41.02 -1.52
CA LEU A 14 0.20 40.95 -0.82
C LEU A 14 0.41 42.24 -0.03
N VAL A 15 0.44 42.18 1.30
CA VAL A 15 0.79 43.29 2.17
C VAL A 15 2.25 43.15 2.59
N ALA A 16 3.09 44.04 2.08
CA ALA A 16 4.48 44.20 2.50
C ALA A 16 4.57 45.31 3.56
N THR A 17 5.19 45.03 4.70
CA THR A 17 5.62 46.07 5.65
C THR A 17 7.13 46.01 5.82
N PRO A 18 7.86 47.14 5.68
CA PRO A 18 9.25 47.23 6.06
C PRO A 18 9.40 47.78 7.48
N ALA A 19 10.28 47.21 8.27
CA ALA A 19 10.80 47.82 9.48
C ALA A 19 12.32 47.80 9.46
N LEU A 20 12.88 48.99 9.22
CA LEU A 20 14.27 49.32 9.41
C LEU A 20 14.56 49.56 10.91
N ALA A 21 15.56 48.90 11.46
CA ALA A 21 16.25 49.43 12.63
C ALA A 21 17.74 49.11 12.53
N SER A 22 18.50 50.15 12.23
CA SER A 22 19.94 50.19 12.28
C SER A 22 20.40 50.22 13.74
N PHE A 23 21.41 49.40 14.10
CA PHE A 23 22.28 49.69 15.24
C PHE A 23 23.71 49.34 14.87
N SER A 24 24.51 50.38 14.85
CA SER A 24 25.97 50.40 14.58
C SER A 24 26.71 50.21 15.88
N SER A 25 27.65 49.31 15.97
CA SER A 25 28.84 49.40 16.81
C SER A 25 29.91 48.42 16.33
N LYS A 26 31.07 48.92 15.97
CA LYS A 26 32.34 48.26 15.62
C LYS A 26 33.30 48.52 16.78
N PRO A 27 34.47 47.91 16.85
CA PRO A 27 34.92 46.48 16.69
C PRO A 27 35.74 46.02 17.92
N GLU A 28 35.93 44.73 18.07
CA GLU A 28 37.18 44.21 18.66
C GLU A 28 37.49 42.82 18.08
N THR A 29 38.70 42.69 17.55
CA THR A 29 39.29 41.46 17.05
C THR A 29 39.99 40.71 18.16
N PRO A 30 39.78 39.40 18.37
CA PRO A 30 40.77 38.50 18.93
C PRO A 30 41.46 37.64 17.85
N PRO A 31 42.64 37.08 18.14
CA PRO A 31 43.61 36.60 17.18
C PRO A 31 43.23 35.24 16.56
N PRO A 32 43.87 34.81 15.45
CA PRO A 32 43.52 33.62 14.73
C PRO A 32 44.00 32.36 15.48
N SER A 33 43.07 31.57 16.01
CA SER A 33 43.35 30.20 16.41
C SER A 33 43.06 29.30 15.24
N SER A 34 44.12 28.93 14.53
CA SER A 34 44.13 27.83 13.59
C SER A 34 43.86 26.51 14.32
N THR A 35 42.65 26.01 14.19
CA THR A 35 42.40 24.58 14.30
C THR A 35 41.51 24.19 13.14
N SER A 36 42.15 23.70 12.11
CA SER A 36 41.52 22.92 11.05
C SER A 36 40.96 21.66 11.67
N SER A 37 39.72 21.73 12.11
CA SER A 37 38.92 20.55 12.37
C SER A 37 38.16 20.24 11.08
N SER A 38 38.82 19.52 10.20
CA SER A 38 38.15 18.75 9.17
C SER A 38 37.28 17.71 9.90
N SER A 39 36.02 18.07 10.17
CA SER A 39 35.03 17.05 10.47
C SER A 39 34.99 16.12 9.27
N PRO A 40 35.26 14.82 9.44
CA PRO A 40 34.92 13.87 8.41
C PRO A 40 33.42 13.99 8.22
N GLU A 41 32.98 14.22 6.99
CA GLU A 41 31.62 13.89 6.59
C GLU A 41 31.39 12.44 7.00
N ALA A 42 30.81 12.26 8.17
CA ALA A 42 30.26 10.99 8.56
C ALA A 42 29.18 10.72 7.52
N SER A 43 29.47 9.85 6.57
CA SER A 43 28.49 9.26 5.70
C SER A 43 27.40 8.74 6.61
N ALA A 44 26.28 9.46 6.68
CA ALA A 44 25.22 9.20 7.62
C ALA A 44 24.70 7.78 7.32
N GLN A 45 25.11 6.82 8.14
CA GLN A 45 24.65 5.45 8.03
C GLN A 45 23.11 5.49 8.20
N LYS A 46 22.41 4.91 7.22
CA LYS A 46 20.95 4.82 7.29
C LYS A 46 20.55 4.06 8.55
N THR A 47 19.51 4.56 9.20
CA THR A 47 18.89 3.80 10.31
C THR A 47 18.20 2.55 9.75
N PRO A 48 18.01 1.49 10.56
CA PRO A 48 17.26 0.30 10.11
C PRO A 48 15.89 0.63 9.53
N ARG A 49 15.21 1.64 10.08
CA ARG A 49 13.92 2.12 9.55
C ARG A 49 14.05 2.74 8.17
N GLN A 50 15.07 3.58 7.93
CA GLN A 50 15.34 4.18 6.62
C GLN A 50 15.71 3.12 5.56
N GLU A 51 16.41 2.07 5.97
CA GLU A 51 16.69 0.93 5.08
C GLU A 51 15.41 0.13 4.78
N ALA A 52 14.57 -0.11 5.79
CA ALA A 52 13.28 -0.75 5.59
C ALA A 52 12.37 0.03 4.64
N GLU A 53 12.37 1.37 4.74
CA GLU A 53 11.63 2.24 3.83
C GLU A 53 12.15 2.16 2.38
N ALA A 54 13.46 2.04 2.19
CA ALA A 54 14.02 1.86 0.86
C ALA A 54 13.55 0.54 0.23
N TRP A 55 13.59 -0.56 0.98
CA TRP A 55 13.07 -1.85 0.53
C TRP A 55 11.57 -1.82 0.24
N TYR A 56 10.78 -1.16 1.09
CA TYR A 56 9.36 -0.97 0.88
C TYR A 56 9.06 -0.17 -0.40
N ASN A 57 9.78 0.94 -0.63
CA ASN A 57 9.59 1.76 -1.82
C ASN A 57 9.91 0.98 -3.11
N ASP A 58 10.95 0.17 -3.07
CA ASP A 58 11.30 -0.74 -4.17
C ASP A 58 10.20 -1.80 -4.39
N ALA A 59 9.66 -2.38 -3.32
CA ALA A 59 8.55 -3.33 -3.39
C ALA A 59 7.29 -2.68 -3.97
N TYR A 60 7.00 -1.45 -3.56
CA TYR A 60 5.87 -0.66 -4.08
C TYR A 60 6.02 -0.38 -5.59
N GLY A 61 7.24 -0.04 -6.03
CA GLY A 61 7.55 0.13 -7.45
C GLY A 61 7.29 -1.15 -8.28
N ASP A 62 7.62 -2.31 -7.72
CA ASP A 62 7.32 -3.59 -8.36
C ASP A 62 5.82 -3.87 -8.48
N VAL A 63 5.05 -3.55 -7.44
CA VAL A 63 3.58 -3.67 -7.48
C VAL A 63 2.99 -2.71 -8.52
N ALA A 64 3.47 -1.46 -8.59
CA ALA A 64 3.03 -0.49 -9.58
C ALA A 64 3.28 -1.03 -11.00
N LYS A 65 4.48 -1.56 -11.26
CA LYS A 65 4.84 -2.17 -12.55
C LYS A 65 3.99 -3.40 -12.88
N ALA A 66 3.69 -4.23 -11.89
CA ALA A 66 2.79 -5.38 -12.08
C ALA A 66 1.38 -4.93 -12.49
N LYS A 67 0.86 -3.87 -11.87
CA LYS A 67 -0.46 -3.30 -12.20
C LYS A 67 -0.47 -2.74 -13.63
N GLU A 68 0.57 -2.03 -14.06
CA GLU A 68 0.72 -1.55 -15.46
C GLU A 68 0.69 -2.71 -16.46
N LEU A 69 1.45 -3.79 -16.18
CA LEU A 69 1.50 -4.98 -17.05
C LEU A 69 0.14 -5.67 -17.17
N LEU A 70 -0.69 -5.61 -16.13
CA LEU A 70 -2.04 -6.18 -16.16
C LEU A 70 -3.07 -5.26 -16.80
N ALA A 71 -2.84 -3.94 -16.80
CA ALA A 71 -3.74 -2.94 -17.37
C ALA A 71 -3.45 -2.64 -18.86
N ALA A 72 -2.35 -3.15 -19.42
CA ALA A 72 -1.98 -2.95 -20.82
C ALA A 72 -3.02 -3.60 -21.76
N GLU A 73 -3.12 -3.13 -23.01
CA GLU A 73 -3.98 -3.73 -24.05
C GLU A 73 -3.70 -5.22 -24.26
N SER A 74 -2.43 -5.64 -24.10
CA SER A 74 -2.00 -7.04 -24.08
C SER A 74 -1.41 -7.39 -22.71
N PRO A 75 -2.21 -7.84 -21.75
CA PRO A 75 -1.74 -8.11 -20.39
C PRO A 75 -0.67 -9.20 -20.32
N ASP A 76 0.48 -8.90 -19.73
CA ASP A 76 1.54 -9.89 -19.50
C ASP A 76 1.48 -10.40 -18.05
N LYS A 77 0.56 -11.33 -17.80
CA LYS A 77 0.40 -11.94 -16.48
C LYS A 77 1.69 -12.59 -15.99
N LYS A 78 2.47 -13.23 -16.84
CA LYS A 78 3.71 -13.91 -16.42
C LYS A 78 4.76 -12.92 -15.90
N LYS A 79 4.89 -11.75 -16.54
CA LYS A 79 5.76 -10.68 -16.03
C LYS A 79 5.18 -10.04 -14.77
N ALA A 80 3.88 -9.78 -14.73
CA ALA A 80 3.23 -9.25 -13.54
C ALA A 80 3.42 -10.17 -12.32
N ASP A 81 3.26 -11.48 -12.47
CA ASP A 81 3.47 -12.46 -11.41
C ASP A 81 4.94 -12.45 -10.90
N LYS A 82 5.92 -12.24 -11.79
CA LYS A 82 7.33 -12.04 -11.39
C LYS A 82 7.52 -10.78 -10.56
N MET A 83 6.85 -9.68 -10.93
CA MET A 83 6.94 -8.43 -10.16
C MET A 83 6.30 -8.60 -8.78
N PHE A 84 5.13 -9.24 -8.67
CA PHE A 84 4.51 -9.51 -7.37
C PHE A 84 5.39 -10.38 -6.48
N LYS A 85 6.05 -11.41 -7.01
CA LYS A 85 7.01 -12.23 -6.24
C LYS A 85 8.18 -11.39 -5.74
N ARG A 86 8.76 -10.56 -6.61
CA ARG A 86 9.86 -9.67 -6.23
C ARG A 86 9.42 -8.62 -5.18
N ALA A 87 8.19 -8.12 -5.28
CA ALA A 87 7.62 -7.23 -4.28
C ALA A 87 7.51 -7.90 -2.90
N ILE A 88 7.13 -9.19 -2.88
CA ILE A 88 7.09 -9.98 -1.64
C ILE A 88 8.49 -10.11 -1.05
N ASP A 89 9.48 -10.52 -1.85
CA ASP A 89 10.87 -10.69 -1.39
C ASP A 89 11.42 -9.39 -0.80
N ARG A 90 11.15 -8.24 -1.43
CA ARG A 90 11.56 -6.91 -0.94
C ARG A 90 10.80 -6.48 0.31
N ALA A 91 9.51 -6.77 0.39
CA ALA A 91 8.73 -6.53 1.61
C ALA A 91 9.26 -7.40 2.78
N ASP A 92 9.71 -8.62 2.52
CA ASP A 92 10.38 -9.47 3.52
C ASP A 92 11.68 -8.83 4.03
N GLU A 93 12.50 -8.23 3.14
CA GLU A 93 13.70 -7.50 3.57
C GLU A 93 13.35 -6.29 4.46
N ALA A 94 12.32 -5.51 4.08
CA ALA A 94 11.84 -4.42 4.93
C ALA A 94 11.40 -4.91 6.32
N LEU A 95 10.68 -6.05 6.38
CA LEU A 95 10.17 -6.64 7.62
C LEU A 95 11.26 -7.31 8.49
N LYS A 96 12.41 -7.70 7.92
CA LYS A 96 13.56 -8.11 8.71
C LYS A 96 14.17 -6.96 9.50
N LEU A 97 14.16 -5.76 8.91
CA LEU A 97 14.70 -4.54 9.52
C LEU A 97 13.70 -3.90 10.49
N ASP A 98 12.42 -3.89 10.13
CA ASP A 98 11.33 -3.38 10.96
C ASP A 98 10.11 -4.31 10.91
N LYS A 99 9.98 -5.17 11.92
CA LYS A 99 8.87 -6.13 12.03
C LYS A 99 7.51 -5.47 12.23
N ALA A 100 7.47 -4.20 12.63
CA ALA A 100 6.25 -3.43 12.84
C ALA A 100 5.86 -2.59 11.61
N TYR A 101 6.53 -2.78 10.47
CA TYR A 101 6.24 -2.07 9.23
C TYR A 101 4.95 -2.57 8.59
N TYR A 102 3.81 -2.13 9.11
CA TYR A 102 2.49 -2.61 8.70
C TYR A 102 2.17 -2.33 7.22
N GLU A 103 2.71 -1.26 6.61
CA GLU A 103 2.54 -0.99 5.18
C GLU A 103 3.24 -2.05 4.31
N ALA A 104 4.39 -2.57 4.74
CA ALA A 104 5.06 -3.67 4.05
C ALA A 104 4.24 -4.96 4.13
N LEU A 105 3.62 -5.26 5.28
CA LEU A 105 2.68 -6.37 5.44
C LEU A 105 1.45 -6.22 4.53
N ASN A 106 0.90 -5.01 4.43
CA ASN A 106 -0.22 -4.72 3.52
C ASN A 106 0.17 -4.99 2.06
N LEU A 107 1.35 -4.52 1.63
CA LEU A 107 1.87 -4.74 0.28
C LEU A 107 2.10 -6.22 -0.02
N GLN A 108 2.62 -6.96 0.96
CA GLN A 108 2.81 -8.40 0.90
C GLN A 108 1.47 -9.14 0.74
N GLY A 109 0.47 -8.75 1.55
CA GLY A 109 -0.89 -9.28 1.45
C GLY A 109 -1.50 -9.05 0.06
N PHE A 110 -1.35 -7.84 -0.48
CA PHE A 110 -1.80 -7.51 -1.83
C PHE A 110 -1.13 -8.38 -2.89
N SER A 111 0.19 -8.53 -2.81
CA SER A 111 0.97 -9.31 -3.78
C SER A 111 0.59 -10.79 -3.75
N TRP A 112 0.44 -11.39 -2.56
CA TRP A 112 -0.04 -12.76 -2.41
C TRP A 112 -1.45 -12.96 -2.95
N ARG A 113 -2.36 -11.99 -2.73
CA ARG A 113 -3.71 -12.03 -3.29
C ARG A 113 -3.68 -12.07 -4.81
N LYS A 114 -2.88 -11.20 -5.43
CA LYS A 114 -2.74 -11.13 -6.90
C LYS A 114 -2.13 -12.40 -7.51
N LEU A 115 -1.31 -13.12 -6.74
CA LEU A 115 -0.79 -14.46 -7.09
C LEU A 115 -1.79 -15.60 -6.80
N GLY A 116 -2.96 -15.32 -6.23
CA GLY A 116 -3.96 -16.31 -5.87
C GLY A 116 -3.66 -17.12 -4.60
N ASN A 117 -2.62 -16.73 -3.83
CA ASN A 117 -2.30 -17.38 -2.57
C ASN A 117 -3.07 -16.69 -1.43
N TYR A 118 -4.36 -16.96 -1.35
CA TYR A 118 -5.25 -16.32 -0.36
C TYR A 118 -4.83 -16.62 1.09
N LYS A 119 -4.32 -17.82 1.38
CA LYS A 119 -3.87 -18.15 2.73
C LYS A 119 -2.80 -17.17 3.21
N LYS A 120 -1.70 -17.01 2.45
CA LYS A 120 -0.62 -16.08 2.80
C LYS A 120 -1.08 -14.62 2.78
N SER A 121 -1.97 -14.28 1.86
CA SER A 121 -2.56 -12.94 1.79
C SER A 121 -3.31 -12.59 3.07
N LEU A 122 -4.21 -13.47 3.52
CA LEU A 122 -5.00 -13.26 4.75
C LEU A 122 -4.10 -13.18 5.99
N GLU A 123 -3.07 -14.03 6.07
CA GLU A 123 -2.07 -14.00 7.16
C GLU A 123 -1.35 -12.65 7.22
N ALA A 124 -0.91 -12.11 6.07
CA ALA A 124 -0.22 -10.82 5.99
C ALA A 124 -1.13 -9.64 6.37
N TYR A 125 -2.37 -9.62 5.87
CA TYR A 125 -3.33 -8.58 6.26
C TYR A 125 -3.72 -8.65 7.73
N ALA A 126 -3.93 -9.86 8.27
CA ALA A 126 -4.20 -10.03 9.71
C ALA A 126 -3.05 -9.51 10.56
N ALA A 127 -1.80 -9.76 10.16
CA ALA A 127 -0.62 -9.21 10.83
C ALA A 127 -0.57 -7.67 10.72
N CYS A 128 -0.88 -7.11 9.56
CA CYS A 128 -0.94 -5.68 9.33
C CYS A 128 -1.94 -4.99 10.27
N ILE A 129 -3.20 -5.45 10.30
CA ILE A 129 -4.26 -4.86 11.13
C ILE A 129 -4.06 -5.15 12.63
N LYS A 130 -3.28 -6.16 13.00
CA LYS A 130 -2.88 -6.38 14.40
C LYS A 130 -1.93 -5.28 14.90
N ILE A 131 -1.05 -4.78 14.02
CA ILE A 131 -0.11 -3.70 14.34
C ILE A 131 -0.81 -2.34 14.27
N ASN A 132 -1.56 -2.09 13.21
CA ASN A 132 -2.33 -0.86 13.02
C ASN A 132 -3.79 -1.20 12.70
N PRO A 133 -4.67 -1.30 13.72
CA PRO A 133 -6.07 -1.67 13.53
C PRO A 133 -6.86 -0.71 12.66
N ASP A 134 -6.49 0.57 12.64
CA ASP A 134 -7.21 1.64 11.95
C ASP A 134 -6.65 1.93 10.54
N TYR A 135 -5.72 1.10 10.07
CA TYR A 135 -5.19 1.23 8.72
C TYR A 135 -6.23 0.78 7.68
N ALA A 136 -7.08 1.71 7.27
CA ALA A 136 -8.21 1.48 6.39
C ALA A 136 -7.85 0.79 5.05
N PRO A 137 -6.72 1.09 4.36
CA PRO A 137 -6.34 0.36 3.14
C PRO A 137 -6.16 -1.15 3.34
N ALA A 138 -5.58 -1.57 4.49
CA ALA A 138 -5.45 -3.00 4.77
C ALA A 138 -6.80 -3.66 5.05
N ARG A 139 -7.73 -2.96 5.70
CA ARG A 139 -9.09 -3.45 5.94
C ARG A 139 -9.84 -3.70 4.63
N GLU A 140 -9.75 -2.77 3.70
CA GLU A 140 -10.38 -2.89 2.39
C GLU A 140 -9.81 -4.07 1.61
N TYR A 141 -8.48 -4.17 1.48
CA TYR A 141 -7.84 -5.27 0.76
C TYR A 141 -8.00 -6.63 1.46
N TYR A 142 -8.07 -6.64 2.79
CA TYR A 142 -8.38 -7.84 3.56
C TYR A 142 -9.79 -8.33 3.27
N GLY A 143 -10.77 -7.40 3.27
CA GLY A 143 -12.14 -7.71 2.87
C GLY A 143 -12.23 -8.30 1.47
N GLN A 144 -11.53 -7.72 0.50
CA GLN A 144 -11.46 -8.29 -0.86
C GLN A 144 -10.83 -9.69 -0.88
N ALA A 145 -9.74 -9.92 -0.12
CA ALA A 145 -9.10 -11.23 -0.05
C ALA A 145 -10.00 -12.29 0.60
N LEU A 146 -10.75 -11.94 1.64
CA LEU A 146 -11.75 -12.78 2.27
C LEU A 146 -12.85 -13.15 1.27
N LEU A 147 -13.38 -12.17 0.55
CA LEU A 147 -14.42 -12.38 -0.47
C LEU A 147 -13.94 -13.30 -1.60
N GLU A 148 -12.74 -13.07 -2.13
CA GLU A 148 -12.14 -13.90 -3.18
C GLU A 148 -11.82 -15.33 -2.70
N SER A 149 -11.56 -15.52 -1.39
CA SER A 149 -11.36 -16.84 -0.78
C SER A 149 -12.68 -17.56 -0.45
N GLY A 150 -13.83 -16.85 -0.52
CA GLY A 150 -15.17 -17.36 -0.29
C GLY A 150 -15.71 -17.09 1.11
N ASP A 151 -15.05 -16.25 1.90
CA ASP A 151 -15.50 -15.79 3.20
C ASP A 151 -16.20 -14.42 3.08
N ARG A 152 -17.46 -14.45 2.67
CA ARG A 152 -18.30 -13.26 2.54
C ARG A 152 -18.57 -12.59 3.89
N GLU A 153 -18.82 -13.39 4.93
CA GLU A 153 -19.11 -12.88 6.28
C GLU A 153 -17.92 -12.10 6.84
N GLY A 154 -16.70 -12.63 6.67
CA GLY A 154 -15.49 -11.93 7.04
C GLY A 154 -15.28 -10.62 6.26
N ALA A 155 -15.65 -10.59 4.97
CA ALA A 155 -15.60 -9.37 4.16
C ALA A 155 -16.60 -8.31 4.64
N GLU A 156 -17.83 -8.71 4.97
CA GLU A 156 -18.87 -7.83 5.53
C GLU A 156 -18.44 -7.25 6.90
N ALA A 157 -17.76 -8.04 7.74
CA ALA A 157 -17.18 -7.53 8.99
C ALA A 157 -16.10 -6.45 8.74
N GLN A 158 -15.24 -6.59 7.72
CA GLN A 158 -14.30 -5.54 7.36
C GLN A 158 -15.01 -4.29 6.82
N LEU A 159 -16.07 -4.43 6.04
CA LEU A 159 -16.90 -3.32 5.59
C LEU A 159 -17.52 -2.54 6.76
N ALA A 160 -18.06 -3.25 7.75
CA ALA A 160 -18.61 -2.63 8.95
C ALA A 160 -17.54 -1.81 9.70
N TYR A 161 -16.31 -2.34 9.79
CA TYR A 161 -15.20 -1.63 10.42
C TYR A 161 -14.78 -0.38 9.62
N LEU A 162 -14.72 -0.46 8.29
CA LEU A 162 -14.41 0.70 7.44
C LEU A 162 -15.44 1.82 7.61
N LYS A 163 -16.74 1.47 7.73
CA LYS A 163 -17.80 2.43 8.03
C LYS A 163 -17.62 3.09 9.42
N GLN A 164 -17.19 2.34 10.42
CA GLN A 164 -16.84 2.90 11.74
C GLN A 164 -15.65 3.88 11.69
N LEU A 165 -14.64 3.58 10.87
CA LEU A 165 -13.50 4.47 10.63
C LEU A 165 -13.87 5.71 9.78
N LYS A 166 -15.09 5.79 9.24
CA LYS A 166 -15.53 6.82 8.29
C LYS A 166 -14.63 6.87 7.02
N ALA A 167 -14.11 5.71 6.62
CA ALA A 167 -13.33 5.53 5.39
C ALA A 167 -14.28 5.27 4.21
N ASP A 168 -15.15 6.25 3.91
CA ASP A 168 -16.33 6.09 3.06
C ASP A 168 -16.00 5.59 1.65
N ASP A 169 -14.91 6.09 1.02
CA ASP A 169 -14.49 5.65 -0.32
C ASP A 169 -14.06 4.17 -0.33
N LEU A 170 -13.31 3.74 0.68
CA LEU A 170 -12.85 2.35 0.80
C LEU A 170 -14.00 1.42 1.20
N ALA A 171 -14.89 1.90 2.07
CA ALA A 171 -16.11 1.17 2.42
C ALA A 171 -16.99 0.94 1.19
N LYS A 172 -17.17 1.98 0.36
CA LYS A 172 -17.92 1.85 -0.89
C LYS A 172 -17.26 0.87 -1.86
N GLN A 173 -15.95 0.91 -2.03
CA GLN A 173 -15.23 -0.03 -2.90
C GLN A 173 -15.44 -1.48 -2.46
N LEU A 174 -15.37 -1.76 -1.16
CA LEU A 174 -15.60 -3.10 -0.64
C LEU A 174 -17.08 -3.50 -0.73
N GLU A 175 -18.01 -2.58 -0.49
CA GLU A 175 -19.46 -2.81 -0.63
C GLU A 175 -19.82 -3.18 -2.07
N ASP A 176 -19.30 -2.44 -3.06
CA ASP A 176 -19.48 -2.71 -4.48
C ASP A 176 -18.89 -4.10 -4.86
N ALA A 177 -17.72 -4.45 -4.30
CA ALA A 177 -17.11 -5.76 -4.52
C ALA A 177 -17.96 -6.90 -3.92
N ILE A 178 -18.51 -6.71 -2.72
CA ILE A 178 -19.40 -7.67 -2.07
C ILE A 178 -20.69 -7.85 -2.89
N ALA A 179 -21.27 -6.76 -3.39
CA ALA A 179 -22.48 -6.80 -4.20
C ALA A 179 -22.26 -7.50 -5.55
N ALA A 180 -21.10 -7.32 -6.17
CA ALA A 180 -20.75 -7.95 -7.44
C ALA A 180 -20.36 -9.44 -7.32
N ALA A 181 -20.00 -9.90 -6.12
CA ALA A 181 -19.60 -11.29 -5.90
C ALA A 181 -20.80 -12.24 -5.95
N PRO A 182 -20.65 -13.44 -6.54
CA PRO A 182 -21.74 -14.44 -6.56
C PRO A 182 -22.15 -14.82 -5.14
N ALA A 183 -23.44 -15.13 -4.95
CA ALA A 183 -23.95 -15.58 -3.66
C ALA A 183 -23.17 -16.82 -3.17
N ALA A 184 -23.03 -16.95 -1.84
CA ALA A 184 -22.19 -17.98 -1.19
C ALA A 184 -22.50 -19.41 -1.66
N ASP A 185 -23.76 -19.71 -2.03
CA ASP A 185 -24.20 -21.03 -2.50
C ASP A 185 -23.67 -21.36 -3.90
N ALA A 186 -23.49 -20.36 -4.78
CA ALA A 186 -22.91 -20.54 -6.11
C ALA A 186 -21.39 -20.82 -6.04
N ALA A 187 -20.69 -20.24 -5.08
CA ALA A 187 -19.26 -20.45 -4.87
C ALA A 187 -18.92 -21.85 -4.35
N LYS A 188 -19.79 -22.45 -3.51
CA LYS A 188 -19.66 -23.85 -3.06
C LYS A 188 -19.92 -24.84 -4.19
N ALA A 189 -20.89 -24.56 -5.06
CA ALA A 189 -21.22 -25.39 -6.21
C ALA A 189 -20.10 -25.46 -7.24
N SER A 190 -19.40 -24.35 -7.49
CA SER A 190 -18.28 -24.29 -8.45
C SER A 190 -17.04 -25.02 -7.95
N LYS A 191 -16.72 -24.97 -6.65
CA LYS A 191 -15.61 -25.72 -6.03
C LYS A 191 -15.87 -27.24 -6.02
N GLY A 192 -17.14 -27.65 -5.81
CA GLY A 192 -17.57 -29.07 -5.84
C GLY A 192 -17.49 -29.68 -7.23
N LYS A 193 -17.74 -28.93 -8.29
CA LYS A 193 -17.69 -29.39 -9.67
C LYS A 193 -16.25 -29.61 -10.16
N LYS A 194 -15.31 -28.73 -9.80
CA LYS A 194 -13.90 -28.84 -10.15
C LYS A 194 -13.18 -30.01 -9.46
N ALA A 195 -13.68 -30.44 -8.28
CA ALA A 195 -13.15 -31.60 -7.57
C ALA A 195 -13.67 -32.95 -8.14
N LYS A 196 -14.83 -32.98 -8.79
CA LYS A 196 -15.39 -34.18 -9.41
C LYS A 196 -14.81 -34.47 -10.80
N ASP A 197 -14.50 -33.44 -11.56
CA ASP A 197 -13.98 -33.58 -12.92
C ASP A 197 -12.49 -34.01 -12.97
N GLY A 198 -11.79 -33.93 -11.81
CA GLY A 198 -10.39 -34.40 -11.66
C GLY A 198 -10.23 -35.86 -11.22
N ALA A 199 -11.31 -36.55 -10.86
CA ALA A 199 -11.24 -37.90 -10.29
C ALA A 199 -11.58 -39.04 -11.27
N THR A 200 -11.88 -38.75 -12.53
CA THR A 200 -12.35 -39.76 -13.52
C THR A 200 -11.35 -40.01 -14.67
N SER A 201 -10.07 -39.73 -14.50
CA SER A 201 -9.04 -40.10 -15.50
C SER A 201 -7.90 -40.86 -14.84
N GLY A 202 -8.13 -42.10 -14.49
CA GLY A 202 -7.11 -42.97 -13.91
C GLY A 202 -7.60 -44.36 -13.58
N GLY A 203 -8.15 -45.09 -14.60
CA GLY A 203 -8.49 -46.49 -14.42
C GLY A 203 -8.73 -47.14 -15.77
N GLY A 204 -7.73 -47.91 -16.25
CA GLY A 204 -7.94 -48.77 -17.41
C GLY A 204 -6.69 -49.19 -18.12
N GLN A 205 -6.21 -50.35 -17.75
CA GLN A 205 -5.32 -51.31 -18.49
C GLN A 205 -3.84 -51.11 -18.37
#